data_420bd9fdf45b22f3d4fb94548062c94b
#
_entry.id   420bd9fdf45b22f3d4fb94548062c94b
#
_cell.length_a   1.000
_cell.length_b   1.000
_cell.length_c   1.000
_cell.angle_alpha   90.00
_cell.angle_beta   90.00
_cell.angle_gamma   90.00
#
_symmetry.space_group_name_H-M   'P 1'
#
loop_
_entity.id
_entity.type
_entity.pdbx_description
1 polymer ?
#
loop_
_entity_poly.entity_id
_entity_poly.type
_entity_poly.pdbx_seq_one_letter_code
_entity_poly.pdbx_strand_id
1 'polypeptide(L)'
;MSATAETLAISTETREFLSRTHKLFINGQWVDATSGETLGIIDPATEAQISEIQLASTDDVDKAVIAAQAAFKGEWSKINSHQRTKLMLKLADLIDENIQTLAELEVLDNGLPMMLAEYTISGYASDFIRYYAGWCTKIHGDTIPVSPAGVANGESLTYTRREPVGVVGAIIPWNAPIAMLALKLAPALATGCTMVIKPAEITPLTALKVMELVKEAGIPDGVVNLVPGYGEVAGAAISSHPDIKKVSFTGSTAVGQKIVEAALGNLKKVSLELGGKSPVVVFPDADIEAVTMGAIRAAFFLQGQNCMAGTRLFVHQDIFDQVIQNVAGVASQMKIGPGLDPSSQLGPLISADQRSRVMSYVQAGKDEGAELICGGNQLDRKGFFMEPTLFTHAHQDVKIAREEIFGPVLFAQPFGDSDLETIAAEANKSIYGLSGSVWTKDIAVGLKMASLIDSGQVSVNCHAAVDPAIPFGGNKMSGWGREFGQEGLEPYLKTKATTVLFSQPPF
;
A
#
# COMPACT_ATOMS: atom_id res chain seq x y z
N MET A 1 24.50 13.20 -32.71
CA MET A 1 25.51 12.62 -31.82
C MET A 1 24.77 12.33 -30.52
N SER A 2 24.56 11.05 -30.25
CA SER A 2 23.82 10.53 -29.11
C SER A 2 24.49 10.98 -27.82
N ALA A 3 23.77 11.65 -26.92
CA ALA A 3 24.18 11.81 -25.53
C ALA A 3 24.29 10.40 -24.94
N THR A 4 25.52 9.99 -24.67
CA THR A 4 25.85 8.82 -23.88
C THR A 4 25.09 8.93 -22.57
N ALA A 5 24.30 7.90 -22.22
CA ALA A 5 23.73 7.75 -20.91
C ALA A 5 24.87 7.87 -19.89
N GLU A 6 24.98 9.02 -19.22
CA GLU A 6 25.74 9.11 -17.98
C GLU A 6 25.12 8.06 -17.06
N THR A 7 25.91 7.07 -16.72
CA THR A 7 25.53 6.05 -15.73
C THR A 7 25.39 6.80 -14.42
N LEU A 8 24.16 7.14 -14.06
CA LEU A 8 23.87 7.83 -12.81
C LEU A 8 24.51 7.03 -11.67
N ALA A 9 25.31 7.68 -10.85
CA ALA A 9 26.16 7.00 -9.89
C ALA A 9 25.33 6.46 -8.73
N ILE A 10 25.23 5.13 -8.64
CA ILE A 10 24.71 4.43 -7.45
C ILE A 10 25.87 4.07 -6.53
N SER A 11 25.57 3.81 -5.26
CA SER A 11 26.55 3.42 -4.24
C SER A 11 27.22 2.08 -4.59
N THR A 12 28.38 1.83 -4.02
CA THR A 12 29.08 0.54 -4.17
C THR A 12 28.25 -0.59 -3.57
N GLU A 13 27.61 -0.35 -2.44
CA GLU A 13 26.75 -1.31 -1.76
C GLU A 13 25.57 -1.73 -2.64
N THR A 14 24.88 -0.78 -3.27
CA THR A 14 23.79 -1.05 -4.20
C THR A 14 24.28 -1.89 -5.39
N ARG A 15 25.45 -1.56 -5.97
CA ARG A 15 26.01 -2.37 -7.09
C ARG A 15 26.32 -3.80 -6.68
N GLU A 16 26.93 -4.00 -5.52
CA GLU A 16 27.23 -5.32 -4.99
C GLU A 16 25.95 -6.11 -4.72
N PHE A 17 24.91 -5.45 -4.18
CA PHE A 17 23.60 -6.07 -3.97
C PHE A 17 22.98 -6.51 -5.29
N LEU A 18 22.92 -5.64 -6.30
CA LEU A 18 22.33 -5.92 -7.61
C LEU A 18 23.07 -7.01 -8.39
N SER A 19 24.37 -7.20 -8.16
CA SER A 19 25.17 -8.21 -8.88
C SER A 19 24.86 -9.65 -8.49
N ARG A 20 24.05 -9.88 -7.47
CA ARG A 20 23.69 -11.21 -6.95
C ARG A 20 22.45 -11.75 -7.65
N THR A 21 22.36 -13.08 -7.78
CA THR A 21 21.07 -13.76 -7.94
C THR A 21 20.47 -13.96 -6.56
N HIS A 22 19.33 -13.28 -6.31
CA HIS A 22 18.71 -13.28 -4.99
C HIS A 22 17.91 -14.53 -4.75
N LYS A 23 18.11 -15.12 -3.56
CA LYS A 23 17.45 -16.33 -3.08
C LYS A 23 16.22 -16.00 -2.24
N LEU A 24 15.47 -17.01 -1.84
CA LEU A 24 14.39 -16.90 -0.87
C LEU A 24 14.98 -16.70 0.54
N PHE A 25 14.26 -15.99 1.41
CA PHE A 25 14.63 -15.87 2.82
C PHE A 25 13.68 -16.69 3.68
N ILE A 26 14.13 -17.86 4.14
CA ILE A 26 13.32 -18.80 4.93
C ILE A 26 14.11 -19.21 6.18
N ASN A 27 13.46 -19.14 7.35
CA ASN A 27 14.04 -19.53 8.62
C ASN A 27 15.40 -18.85 8.91
N GLY A 28 15.49 -17.54 8.61
CA GLY A 28 16.71 -16.74 8.83
C GLY A 28 17.86 -17.05 7.86
N GLN A 29 17.63 -17.83 6.81
CA GLN A 29 18.63 -18.26 5.84
C GLN A 29 18.22 -17.91 4.41
N TRP A 30 19.21 -17.60 3.59
CA TRP A 30 19.06 -17.49 2.14
C TRP A 30 19.12 -18.88 1.51
N VAL A 31 17.99 -19.33 0.96
CA VAL A 31 17.84 -20.69 0.41
C VAL A 31 17.48 -20.65 -1.06
N ASP A 32 17.94 -21.63 -1.83
CA ASP A 32 17.60 -21.75 -3.24
C ASP A 32 16.12 -22.17 -3.40
N ALA A 33 15.45 -21.60 -4.39
CA ALA A 33 14.10 -22.00 -4.76
C ALA A 33 14.08 -23.41 -5.33
N THR A 34 13.09 -24.22 -4.94
CA THR A 34 12.95 -25.59 -5.45
C THR A 34 12.53 -25.67 -6.91
N SER A 35 11.93 -24.60 -7.46
CA SER A 35 11.58 -24.53 -8.88
C SER A 35 12.77 -24.49 -9.79
N GLY A 36 13.90 -23.93 -9.35
CA GLY A 36 15.05 -23.60 -10.19
C GLY A 36 14.78 -22.45 -11.19
N GLU A 37 13.60 -21.84 -11.15
CA GLU A 37 13.22 -20.72 -12.01
C GLU A 37 13.76 -19.40 -11.49
N THR A 38 14.16 -18.51 -12.41
CA THR A 38 14.60 -17.15 -12.11
C THR A 38 13.82 -16.11 -12.91
N LEU A 39 13.83 -14.88 -12.42
CA LEU A 39 13.24 -13.72 -13.10
C LEU A 39 14.23 -12.56 -13.06
N GLY A 40 14.49 -11.97 -14.23
CA GLY A 40 15.26 -10.74 -14.34
C GLY A 40 14.45 -9.53 -13.85
N ILE A 41 15.07 -8.70 -13.02
CA ILE A 41 14.49 -7.42 -12.56
C ILE A 41 14.90 -6.32 -13.52
N ILE A 42 13.94 -5.58 -13.99
CA ILE A 42 14.11 -4.56 -15.03
C ILE A 42 14.01 -3.17 -14.41
N ASP A 43 14.98 -2.31 -14.71
CA ASP A 43 14.88 -0.88 -14.45
C ASP A 43 13.89 -0.25 -15.44
N PRO A 44 12.75 0.30 -14.98
CA PRO A 44 11.73 0.86 -15.85
C PRO A 44 12.19 2.14 -16.58
N ALA A 45 13.26 2.78 -16.12
CA ALA A 45 13.81 3.98 -16.75
C ALA A 45 14.71 3.66 -17.95
N THR A 46 15.39 2.51 -17.96
CA THR A 46 16.37 2.13 -18.97
C THR A 46 15.99 0.88 -19.74
N GLU A 47 14.98 0.13 -19.29
CA GLU A 47 14.58 -1.19 -19.81
C GLU A 47 15.71 -2.24 -19.72
N ALA A 48 16.70 -2.00 -18.87
CA ALA A 48 17.81 -2.90 -18.66
C ALA A 48 17.51 -3.87 -17.51
N GLN A 49 17.94 -5.12 -17.66
CA GLN A 49 17.97 -6.03 -16.52
C GLN A 49 19.08 -5.60 -15.56
N ILE A 50 18.71 -5.34 -14.30
CA ILE A 50 19.61 -4.83 -13.27
C ILE A 50 19.98 -5.87 -12.21
N SER A 51 19.12 -6.89 -12.06
CA SER A 51 19.34 -7.97 -11.10
C SER A 51 18.55 -9.21 -11.50
N GLU A 52 18.58 -10.25 -10.69
CA GLU A 52 17.85 -11.48 -10.88
C GLU A 52 17.39 -12.05 -9.54
N ILE A 53 16.18 -12.62 -9.50
CA ILE A 53 15.63 -13.32 -8.33
C ILE A 53 15.28 -14.75 -8.66
N GLN A 54 15.35 -15.63 -7.67
CA GLN A 54 14.76 -16.96 -7.76
C GLN A 54 13.26 -16.90 -7.39
N LEU A 55 12.46 -17.74 -8.06
CA LEU A 55 11.00 -17.76 -7.90
C LEU A 55 10.56 -18.93 -7.04
N ALA A 56 9.86 -18.62 -5.95
CA ALA A 56 9.32 -19.60 -5.01
C ALA A 56 8.24 -20.49 -5.65
N SER A 57 8.35 -21.78 -5.43
CA SER A 57 7.30 -22.77 -5.68
C SER A 57 6.30 -22.86 -4.53
N THR A 58 5.27 -23.68 -4.69
CA THR A 58 4.31 -24.04 -3.62
C THR A 58 5.03 -24.72 -2.44
N ASP A 59 6.00 -25.59 -2.72
CA ASP A 59 6.79 -26.30 -1.68
C ASP A 59 7.63 -25.33 -0.85
N ASP A 60 8.14 -24.26 -1.46
CA ASP A 60 8.92 -23.26 -0.74
C ASP A 60 8.02 -22.41 0.18
N VAL A 61 6.78 -22.13 -0.24
CA VAL A 61 5.77 -21.50 0.62
C VAL A 61 5.45 -22.39 1.81
N ASP A 62 5.28 -23.70 1.61
CA ASP A 62 5.03 -24.65 2.70
C ASP A 62 6.19 -24.67 3.71
N LYS A 63 7.45 -24.72 3.24
CA LYS A 63 8.64 -24.60 4.11
C LYS A 63 8.66 -23.30 4.92
N ALA A 64 8.32 -22.18 4.29
CA ALA A 64 8.25 -20.88 4.95
C ALA A 64 7.15 -20.86 6.03
N VAL A 65 5.99 -21.47 5.78
CA VAL A 65 4.90 -21.58 6.76
C VAL A 65 5.29 -22.49 7.91
N ILE A 66 5.96 -23.61 7.65
CA ILE A 66 6.49 -24.51 8.70
C ILE A 66 7.48 -23.75 9.60
N ALA A 67 8.42 -23.00 9.01
CA ALA A 67 9.37 -22.17 9.75
C ALA A 67 8.65 -21.11 10.59
N ALA A 68 7.65 -20.42 10.02
CA ALA A 68 6.85 -19.42 10.73
C ALA A 68 6.08 -20.02 11.90
N GLN A 69 5.50 -21.22 11.74
CA GLN A 69 4.83 -21.92 12.84
C GLN A 69 5.79 -22.34 13.95
N ALA A 70 6.97 -22.84 13.59
CA ALA A 70 7.99 -23.23 14.55
C ALA A 70 8.45 -22.02 15.37
N ALA A 71 8.71 -20.87 14.73
CA ALA A 71 9.04 -19.62 15.41
C ALA A 71 7.90 -19.14 16.31
N PHE A 72 6.65 -19.16 15.82
CA PHE A 72 5.46 -18.75 16.58
C PHE A 72 5.26 -19.53 17.87
N LYS A 73 5.50 -20.85 17.86
CA LYS A 73 5.40 -21.72 19.04
C LYS A 73 6.69 -21.77 19.86
N GLY A 74 7.80 -21.37 19.28
CA GLY A 74 9.15 -21.48 19.80
C GLY A 74 9.65 -20.22 20.52
N GLU A 75 10.77 -19.70 20.05
CA GLU A 75 11.48 -18.57 20.67
C GLU A 75 10.66 -17.28 20.66
N TRP A 76 9.99 -16.97 19.53
CA TRP A 76 9.17 -15.76 19.42
C TRP A 76 8.07 -15.68 20.48
N SER A 77 7.44 -16.79 20.83
CA SER A 77 6.41 -16.82 21.89
C SER A 77 6.93 -16.49 23.30
N LYS A 78 8.24 -16.59 23.50
CA LYS A 78 8.91 -16.32 24.80
C LYS A 78 9.38 -14.87 24.91
N ILE A 79 9.46 -14.16 23.79
CA ILE A 79 9.85 -12.74 23.73
C ILE A 79 8.70 -11.90 24.24
N ASN A 80 8.94 -11.16 25.35
CA ASN A 80 7.93 -10.28 25.90
C ASN A 80 7.75 -9.00 25.08
N SER A 81 6.70 -8.22 25.41
CA SER A 81 6.35 -7.01 24.67
C SER A 81 7.47 -5.96 24.64
N HIS A 82 8.20 -5.77 25.75
CA HIS A 82 9.31 -4.82 25.77
C HIS A 82 10.49 -5.27 24.87
N GLN A 83 10.77 -6.55 24.82
CA GLN A 83 11.80 -7.08 23.93
C GLN A 83 11.39 -6.93 22.47
N ARG A 84 10.10 -7.19 22.12
CA ARG A 84 9.59 -6.92 20.75
C ARG A 84 9.71 -5.46 20.37
N THR A 85 9.34 -4.54 21.27
CA THR A 85 9.53 -3.09 21.05
C THR A 85 10.99 -2.78 20.68
N LYS A 86 11.96 -3.29 21.44
CA LYS A 86 13.38 -3.03 21.17
C LYS A 86 13.83 -3.56 19.81
N LEU A 87 13.41 -4.77 19.44
CA LEU A 87 13.74 -5.37 18.14
C LEU A 87 13.17 -4.55 16.98
N MET A 88 11.90 -4.12 17.11
CA MET A 88 11.25 -3.30 16.09
C MET A 88 11.88 -1.91 15.96
N LEU A 89 12.22 -1.25 17.07
CA LEU A 89 12.93 0.03 17.03
C LEU A 89 14.30 -0.10 16.38
N LYS A 90 15.06 -1.17 16.72
CA LYS A 90 16.35 -1.44 16.07
C LYS A 90 16.18 -1.67 14.57
N LEU A 91 15.14 -2.38 14.13
CA LEU A 91 14.86 -2.55 12.70
C LEU A 91 14.57 -1.20 12.02
N ALA A 92 13.78 -0.33 12.65
CA ALA A 92 13.50 1.00 12.12
C ALA A 92 14.77 1.85 12.00
N ASP A 93 15.66 1.81 13.01
CA ASP A 93 16.94 2.51 12.99
C ASP A 93 17.85 2.00 11.87
N LEU A 94 17.94 0.68 11.68
CA LEU A 94 18.68 0.07 10.57
C LEU A 94 18.12 0.45 9.19
N ILE A 95 16.81 0.60 9.04
CA ILE A 95 16.20 1.09 7.80
C ILE A 95 16.65 2.52 7.53
N ASP A 96 16.64 3.42 8.51
CA ASP A 96 17.10 4.79 8.33
C ASP A 96 18.60 4.87 8.06
N GLU A 97 19.42 4.05 8.72
CA GLU A 97 20.86 3.95 8.47
C GLU A 97 21.19 3.48 7.04
N ASN A 98 20.29 2.70 6.42
CA ASN A 98 20.42 2.18 5.05
C ASN A 98 19.59 2.96 4.02
N ILE A 99 19.14 4.18 4.33
CA ILE A 99 18.21 4.95 3.48
C ILE A 99 18.73 5.12 2.05
N GLN A 100 20.01 5.40 1.87
CA GLN A 100 20.59 5.59 0.53
C GLN A 100 20.46 4.32 -0.32
N THR A 101 20.93 3.18 0.19
CA THR A 101 20.86 1.91 -0.53
C THR A 101 19.42 1.50 -0.82
N LEU A 102 18.53 1.66 0.15
CA LEU A 102 17.11 1.33 -0.02
C LEU A 102 16.43 2.26 -1.04
N ALA A 103 16.74 3.56 -1.02
CA ALA A 103 16.19 4.51 -2.00
C ALA A 103 16.71 4.24 -3.42
N GLU A 104 17.99 3.95 -3.58
CA GLU A 104 18.56 3.57 -4.87
C GLU A 104 17.89 2.30 -5.42
N LEU A 105 17.64 1.29 -4.58
CA LEU A 105 16.94 0.06 -4.97
C LEU A 105 15.48 0.34 -5.35
N GLU A 106 14.76 1.15 -4.55
CA GLU A 106 13.37 1.54 -4.83
C GLU A 106 13.25 2.33 -6.15
N VAL A 107 14.21 3.21 -6.44
CA VAL A 107 14.27 3.94 -7.72
C VAL A 107 14.51 2.99 -8.88
N LEU A 108 15.39 2.02 -8.71
CA LEU A 108 15.84 1.15 -9.78
C LEU A 108 14.85 0.06 -10.17
N ASP A 109 14.10 -0.51 -9.23
CA ASP A 109 13.10 -1.55 -9.56
C ASP A 109 11.68 -0.99 -9.71
N ASN A 110 11.38 0.17 -9.12
CA ASN A 110 10.04 0.79 -9.19
C ASN A 110 9.96 2.02 -10.12
N GLY A 111 11.06 2.77 -10.28
CA GLY A 111 11.10 3.99 -11.09
C GLY A 111 10.71 5.26 -10.36
N LEU A 112 10.58 5.26 -9.04
CA LEU A 112 10.28 6.46 -8.27
C LEU A 112 11.39 7.52 -8.39
N PRO A 113 11.07 8.83 -8.41
CA PRO A 113 12.06 9.87 -8.16
C PRO A 113 12.74 9.70 -6.80
N MET A 114 14.05 9.92 -6.71
CA MET A 114 14.86 9.70 -5.51
C MET A 114 14.28 10.35 -4.25
N MET A 115 13.82 11.59 -4.34
CA MET A 115 13.21 12.29 -3.21
C MET A 115 11.94 11.58 -2.70
N LEU A 116 11.16 10.97 -3.58
CA LEU A 116 9.99 10.19 -3.17
C LEU A 116 10.39 8.85 -2.57
N ALA A 117 11.42 8.20 -3.10
CA ALA A 117 11.95 6.95 -2.53
C ALA A 117 12.48 7.19 -1.11
N GLU A 118 13.28 8.21 -0.88
CA GLU A 118 13.74 8.60 0.46
C GLU A 118 12.57 8.88 1.42
N TYR A 119 11.54 9.59 0.93
CA TYR A 119 10.35 9.88 1.71
C TYR A 119 9.55 8.61 2.06
N THR A 120 9.42 7.64 1.14
CA THR A 120 8.73 6.37 1.44
C THR A 120 9.50 5.51 2.43
N ILE A 121 10.81 5.67 2.55
CA ILE A 121 11.64 4.94 3.50
C ILE A 121 11.56 5.57 4.89
N SER A 122 11.97 6.84 5.04
CA SER A 122 12.03 7.52 6.33
C SER A 122 10.66 7.97 6.85
N GLY A 123 9.84 8.60 5.99
CA GLY A 123 8.52 9.14 6.35
C GLY A 123 7.40 8.10 6.38
N TYR A 124 7.65 6.87 5.91
CA TYR A 124 6.67 5.79 5.96
C TYR A 124 7.25 4.54 6.61
N ALA A 125 8.21 3.86 5.99
CA ALA A 125 8.58 2.52 6.42
C ALA A 125 9.11 2.49 7.85
N SER A 126 10.11 3.31 8.18
CA SER A 126 10.67 3.36 9.54
C SER A 126 9.70 3.93 10.56
N ASP A 127 8.93 4.98 10.21
CA ASP A 127 7.95 5.60 11.10
C ASP A 127 6.79 4.65 11.42
N PHE A 128 6.30 3.87 10.45
CA PHE A 128 5.29 2.83 10.70
C PHE A 128 5.79 1.77 11.67
N ILE A 129 7.04 1.32 11.50
CA ILE A 129 7.63 0.34 12.41
C ILE A 129 7.76 0.94 13.82
N ARG A 130 8.17 2.21 13.96
CA ARG A 130 8.25 2.91 15.27
C ARG A 130 6.88 3.07 15.91
N TYR A 131 5.88 3.50 15.14
CA TYR A 131 4.52 3.64 15.63
C TYR A 131 4.00 2.32 16.23
N TYR A 132 4.10 1.23 15.48
CA TYR A 132 3.62 -0.07 15.95
C TYR A 132 4.53 -0.69 17.02
N ALA A 133 5.82 -0.39 17.06
CA ALA A 133 6.67 -0.75 18.19
C ALA A 133 6.13 -0.20 19.51
N GLY A 134 5.57 1.02 19.48
CA GLY A 134 4.89 1.63 20.62
C GLY A 134 3.63 0.88 21.06
N TRP A 135 3.01 0.07 20.22
CA TRP A 135 1.82 -0.71 20.54
C TRP A 135 2.10 -2.04 21.22
N CYS A 136 3.30 -2.59 21.14
CA CYS A 136 3.62 -3.89 21.73
C CYS A 136 3.20 -4.00 23.21
N THR A 137 3.31 -2.90 23.96
CA THR A 137 2.99 -2.84 25.39
C THR A 137 1.59 -2.30 25.70
N LYS A 138 0.82 -1.93 24.68
CA LYS A 138 -0.52 -1.32 24.83
C LYS A 138 -1.65 -2.23 24.37
N ILE A 139 -1.33 -3.43 23.87
CA ILE A 139 -2.31 -4.46 23.50
C ILE A 139 -2.79 -5.13 24.79
N HIS A 140 -3.99 -4.76 25.24
CA HIS A 140 -4.60 -5.28 26.45
C HIS A 140 -6.04 -5.73 26.19
N GLY A 141 -6.62 -6.46 27.14
CA GLY A 141 -8.03 -6.80 27.19
C GLY A 141 -8.72 -6.09 28.37
N ASP A 142 -9.97 -6.47 28.57
CA ASP A 142 -10.87 -5.84 29.54
C ASP A 142 -11.16 -6.78 30.69
N THR A 143 -11.48 -6.21 31.86
CA THR A 143 -12.14 -6.90 32.96
C THR A 143 -13.63 -6.59 32.90
N ILE A 144 -14.45 -7.63 32.76
CA ILE A 144 -15.89 -7.49 32.47
C ILE A 144 -16.68 -7.86 33.73
N PRO A 145 -17.44 -6.93 34.31
CA PRO A 145 -18.31 -7.21 35.44
C PRO A 145 -19.55 -7.98 34.96
N VAL A 146 -19.60 -9.27 35.24
CA VAL A 146 -20.68 -10.14 34.79
C VAL A 146 -21.19 -11.04 35.91
N SER A 147 -22.46 -11.44 35.81
CA SER A 147 -23.05 -12.51 36.61
C SER A 147 -23.40 -13.65 35.65
N PRO A 148 -22.53 -14.66 35.49
CA PRO A 148 -22.78 -15.76 34.56
C PRO A 148 -24.11 -16.48 34.90
N ALA A 149 -24.91 -16.80 33.88
CA ALA A 149 -26.16 -17.53 34.04
C ALA A 149 -25.91 -18.88 34.75
N GLY A 150 -26.70 -19.22 35.74
CA GLY A 150 -26.56 -20.41 36.56
C GLY A 150 -25.60 -20.30 37.72
N VAL A 151 -24.94 -19.14 37.94
CA VAL A 151 -24.09 -18.85 39.05
C VAL A 151 -24.78 -17.82 39.94
N ALA A 152 -25.80 -18.23 40.68
CA ALA A 152 -26.47 -17.33 41.63
C ALA A 152 -25.53 -17.06 42.82
N ASN A 153 -25.29 -15.81 43.14
CA ASN A 153 -24.51 -15.30 44.28
C ASN A 153 -23.03 -15.78 44.34
N GLY A 154 -22.44 -16.19 43.22
CA GLY A 154 -21.03 -16.59 43.15
C GLY A 154 -20.11 -15.40 42.83
N GLU A 155 -18.97 -15.36 43.47
CA GLU A 155 -17.90 -14.45 43.11
C GLU A 155 -17.21 -14.96 41.81
N SER A 156 -17.07 -14.08 40.83
CA SER A 156 -16.42 -14.41 39.55
C SER A 156 -15.52 -13.30 39.04
N LEU A 157 -14.50 -13.65 38.30
CA LEU A 157 -13.68 -12.74 37.52
C LEU A 157 -13.78 -13.14 36.06
N THR A 158 -14.23 -12.22 35.22
CA THR A 158 -14.19 -12.39 33.73
C THR A 158 -13.27 -11.36 33.14
N TYR A 159 -12.35 -11.83 32.32
CA TYR A 159 -11.44 -10.94 31.59
C TYR A 159 -11.26 -11.42 30.15
N THR A 160 -10.87 -10.50 29.26
CA THR A 160 -10.46 -10.82 27.90
C THR A 160 -8.94 -10.74 27.74
N ARG A 161 -8.41 -11.50 26.81
CA ARG A 161 -7.03 -11.42 26.34
C ARG A 161 -7.04 -11.21 24.84
N ARG A 162 -6.12 -10.36 24.38
CA ARG A 162 -5.84 -10.16 22.96
C ARG A 162 -4.62 -11.00 22.60
N GLU A 163 -4.82 -12.04 21.82
CA GLU A 163 -3.76 -13.01 21.46
C GLU A 163 -3.46 -12.92 19.95
N PRO A 164 -2.19 -13.10 19.51
CA PRO A 164 -1.87 -13.14 18.08
C PRO A 164 -2.65 -14.25 17.37
N VAL A 165 -3.04 -14.01 16.12
CA VAL A 165 -3.76 -15.02 15.33
C VAL A 165 -2.90 -16.22 14.96
N GLY A 166 -1.58 -16.03 14.79
CA GLY A 166 -0.62 -17.06 14.38
C GLY A 166 0.22 -16.65 13.18
N VAL A 167 0.36 -17.52 12.19
CA VAL A 167 1.06 -17.24 10.94
C VAL A 167 0.19 -16.36 10.04
N VAL A 168 0.78 -15.29 9.53
CA VAL A 168 0.17 -14.33 8.62
C VAL A 168 0.83 -14.44 7.24
N GLY A 169 0.05 -14.60 6.19
CA GLY A 169 0.47 -14.41 4.81
C GLY A 169 0.29 -12.94 4.40
N ALA A 170 1.32 -12.33 3.85
CA ALA A 170 1.25 -10.99 3.29
C ALA A 170 1.61 -11.01 1.80
N ILE A 171 0.78 -10.40 0.97
CA ILE A 171 1.03 -10.26 -0.47
C ILE A 171 0.99 -8.77 -0.77
N ILE A 172 2.14 -8.23 -1.17
CA ILE A 172 2.34 -6.79 -1.35
C ILE A 172 2.48 -6.42 -2.83
N PRO A 173 1.96 -5.24 -3.23
CA PRO A 173 2.02 -4.76 -4.60
C PRO A 173 3.38 -4.14 -4.94
N TRP A 174 3.49 -3.70 -6.19
CA TRP A 174 4.72 -3.14 -6.76
C TRP A 174 4.83 -1.61 -6.66
N ASN A 175 3.76 -0.88 -6.34
CA ASN A 175 3.73 0.59 -6.53
C ASN A 175 4.44 1.41 -5.42
N ALA A 176 4.65 0.83 -4.25
CA ALA A 176 5.44 1.43 -3.16
C ALA A 176 6.03 0.29 -2.29
N PRO A 177 7.01 -0.47 -2.79
CA PRO A 177 7.43 -1.76 -2.23
C PRO A 177 7.78 -1.73 -0.76
N ILE A 178 8.68 -0.84 -0.34
CA ILE A 178 9.12 -0.79 1.07
C ILE A 178 8.03 -0.30 2.02
N ALA A 179 7.24 0.69 1.60
CA ALA A 179 6.12 1.18 2.40
C ALA A 179 5.08 0.06 2.61
N MET A 180 4.72 -0.67 1.55
CA MET A 180 3.77 -1.79 1.62
C MET A 180 4.30 -2.95 2.46
N LEU A 181 5.62 -3.21 2.42
CA LEU A 181 6.25 -4.17 3.30
C LEU A 181 6.08 -3.76 4.78
N ALA A 182 6.44 -2.53 5.12
CA ALA A 182 6.37 -2.03 6.48
C ALA A 182 4.94 -2.05 7.05
N LEU A 183 3.95 -1.70 6.22
CA LEU A 183 2.53 -1.73 6.58
C LEU A 183 2.02 -3.11 7.01
N LYS A 184 2.55 -4.17 6.43
CA LYS A 184 2.17 -5.53 6.79
C LYS A 184 3.04 -6.08 7.92
N LEU A 185 4.34 -5.76 7.90
CA LEU A 185 5.33 -6.25 8.83
C LEU A 185 5.13 -5.69 10.25
N ALA A 186 4.96 -4.38 10.37
CA ALA A 186 4.94 -3.72 11.66
C ALA A 186 3.79 -4.18 12.59
N PRO A 187 2.50 -4.20 12.18
CA PRO A 187 1.42 -4.69 13.04
C PRO A 187 1.54 -6.19 13.35
N ALA A 188 2.04 -7.00 12.42
CA ALA A 188 2.25 -8.41 12.67
C ALA A 188 3.30 -8.66 13.76
N LEU A 189 4.45 -7.98 13.69
CA LEU A 189 5.49 -8.07 14.72
C LEU A 189 4.99 -7.54 16.08
N ALA A 190 4.33 -6.38 16.08
CA ALA A 190 3.82 -5.77 17.32
C ALA A 190 2.85 -6.68 18.06
N THR A 191 1.98 -7.37 17.34
CA THR A 191 1.01 -8.31 17.91
C THR A 191 1.61 -9.64 18.32
N GLY A 192 2.84 -9.97 17.85
CA GLY A 192 3.50 -11.25 18.10
C GLY A 192 3.15 -12.34 17.08
N CYS A 193 2.60 -11.99 15.92
CA CYS A 193 2.45 -12.91 14.79
C CYS A 193 3.78 -13.22 14.13
N THR A 194 3.81 -14.27 13.31
CA THR A 194 4.91 -14.59 12.37
C THR A 194 4.41 -14.46 10.94
N MET A 195 5.31 -14.31 9.97
CA MET A 195 4.92 -13.93 8.62
C MET A 195 5.57 -14.77 7.53
N VAL A 196 4.81 -14.96 6.45
CA VAL A 196 5.29 -15.35 5.12
C VAL A 196 4.87 -14.26 4.15
N ILE A 197 5.83 -13.60 3.52
CA ILE A 197 5.62 -12.41 2.69
C ILE A 197 5.98 -12.73 1.24
N LYS A 198 5.06 -12.41 0.32
CA LYS A 198 5.32 -12.41 -1.12
C LYS A 198 5.37 -10.96 -1.61
N PRO A 199 6.54 -10.44 -1.98
CA PRO A 199 6.62 -9.16 -2.69
C PRO A 199 6.10 -9.30 -4.12
N ALA A 200 5.76 -8.20 -4.77
CA ALA A 200 5.58 -8.24 -6.23
C ALA A 200 6.85 -8.71 -6.90
N GLU A 201 6.73 -9.61 -7.85
CA GLU A 201 7.88 -10.23 -8.53
C GLU A 201 8.74 -9.23 -9.30
N ILE A 202 8.16 -8.11 -9.73
CA ILE A 202 8.86 -7.06 -10.49
C ILE A 202 9.52 -5.98 -9.62
N THR A 203 9.22 -5.92 -8.32
CA THR A 203 9.80 -4.93 -7.37
C THR A 203 10.17 -5.59 -6.03
N PRO A 204 11.03 -6.59 -6.01
CA PRO A 204 11.36 -7.33 -4.81
C PRO A 204 12.58 -6.80 -4.05
N LEU A 205 13.39 -5.90 -4.66
CA LEU A 205 14.74 -5.62 -4.21
C LEU A 205 14.80 -4.99 -2.82
N THR A 206 13.95 -4.01 -2.53
CA THR A 206 13.90 -3.40 -1.19
C THR A 206 13.42 -4.38 -0.13
N ALA A 207 12.45 -5.25 -0.46
CA ALA A 207 11.99 -6.28 0.46
C ALA A 207 13.10 -7.30 0.78
N LEU A 208 13.90 -7.69 -0.21
CA LEU A 208 15.06 -8.55 -0.04
C LEU A 208 16.13 -7.90 0.84
N LYS A 209 16.44 -6.61 0.61
CA LYS A 209 17.40 -5.87 1.45
C LYS A 209 16.91 -5.74 2.89
N VAL A 210 15.62 -5.49 3.12
CA VAL A 210 15.04 -5.43 4.47
C VAL A 210 15.17 -6.76 5.21
N MET A 211 15.20 -7.93 4.53
CA MET A 211 15.44 -9.22 5.21
C MET A 211 16.86 -9.33 5.79
N GLU A 212 17.86 -8.69 5.17
CA GLU A 212 19.19 -8.57 5.78
C GLU A 212 19.10 -7.78 7.10
N LEU A 213 18.35 -6.66 7.09
CA LEU A 213 18.16 -5.79 8.27
C LEU A 213 17.31 -6.47 9.37
N VAL A 214 16.31 -7.28 9.00
CA VAL A 214 15.52 -8.10 9.94
C VAL A 214 16.44 -9.04 10.73
N LYS A 215 17.39 -9.69 10.06
CA LYS A 215 18.37 -10.56 10.69
C LYS A 215 19.34 -9.77 11.57
N GLU A 216 19.84 -8.63 11.10
CA GLU A 216 20.75 -7.75 11.85
C GLU A 216 20.07 -7.13 13.09
N ALA A 217 18.78 -6.84 13.01
CA ALA A 217 17.99 -6.38 14.15
C ALA A 217 17.91 -7.43 15.26
N GLY A 218 18.14 -8.70 14.93
CA GLY A 218 18.09 -9.82 15.86
C GLY A 218 16.67 -10.39 16.04
N ILE A 219 15.80 -10.15 15.07
CA ILE A 219 14.48 -10.80 15.01
C ILE A 219 14.73 -12.31 14.80
N PRO A 220 14.16 -13.21 15.63
CA PRO A 220 14.47 -14.64 15.57
C PRO A 220 14.17 -15.27 14.22
N ASP A 221 14.96 -16.28 13.88
CA ASP A 221 14.80 -17.04 12.64
C ASP A 221 13.37 -17.61 12.51
N GLY A 222 12.80 -17.54 11.31
CA GLY A 222 11.46 -18.00 11.01
C GLY A 222 10.32 -17.02 11.36
N VAL A 223 10.57 -15.95 12.14
CA VAL A 223 9.52 -14.94 12.45
C VAL A 223 9.07 -14.21 11.19
N VAL A 224 10.01 -13.88 10.32
CA VAL A 224 9.75 -13.27 9.02
C VAL A 224 10.36 -14.13 7.93
N ASN A 225 9.59 -14.50 6.92
CA ASN A 225 10.03 -15.25 5.76
C ASN A 225 9.59 -14.51 4.49
N LEU A 226 10.46 -14.47 3.47
CA LEU A 226 10.20 -13.79 2.21
C LEU A 226 10.33 -14.78 1.06
N VAL A 227 9.28 -14.91 0.25
CA VAL A 227 9.17 -15.86 -0.86
C VAL A 227 8.79 -15.12 -2.14
N PRO A 228 9.75 -14.46 -2.83
CA PRO A 228 9.50 -13.88 -4.15
C PRO A 228 8.97 -14.95 -5.10
N GLY A 229 8.00 -14.61 -5.94
CA GLY A 229 7.39 -15.59 -6.84
C GLY A 229 6.16 -15.01 -7.53
N TYR A 230 5.66 -15.72 -8.54
CA TYR A 230 4.46 -15.31 -9.26
C TYR A 230 3.21 -15.32 -8.38
N GLY A 231 2.28 -14.40 -8.65
CA GLY A 231 1.02 -14.29 -7.92
C GLY A 231 0.20 -15.58 -7.96
N GLU A 232 0.12 -16.21 -9.12
CA GLU A 232 -0.63 -17.46 -9.36
C GLU A 232 0.02 -18.71 -8.74
N VAL A 233 1.30 -18.65 -8.38
CA VAL A 233 2.01 -19.75 -7.70
C VAL A 233 2.16 -19.46 -6.22
N ALA A 234 3.08 -18.59 -5.84
CA ALA A 234 3.37 -18.31 -4.43
C ALA A 234 2.23 -17.56 -3.73
N GLY A 235 1.59 -16.59 -4.42
CA GLY A 235 0.43 -15.87 -3.89
C GLY A 235 -0.78 -16.77 -3.65
N ALA A 236 -1.10 -17.63 -4.61
CA ALA A 236 -2.18 -18.61 -4.49
C ALA A 236 -1.89 -19.63 -3.38
N ALA A 237 -0.64 -20.11 -3.27
CA ALA A 237 -0.21 -21.02 -2.21
C ALA A 237 -0.39 -20.38 -0.81
N ILE A 238 0.05 -19.13 -0.62
CA ILE A 238 -0.17 -18.38 0.63
C ILE A 238 -1.66 -18.25 0.95
N SER A 239 -2.45 -17.89 -0.05
CA SER A 239 -3.88 -17.60 0.15
C SER A 239 -4.69 -18.84 0.54
N SER A 240 -4.36 -20.00 -0.04
CA SER A 240 -5.05 -21.26 0.23
C SER A 240 -4.47 -22.08 1.39
N HIS A 241 -3.26 -21.75 1.88
CA HIS A 241 -2.54 -22.57 2.86
C HIS A 241 -3.34 -22.77 4.16
N PRO A 242 -3.56 -24.01 4.62
CA PRO A 242 -4.44 -24.29 5.78
C PRO A 242 -3.90 -23.75 7.10
N ASP A 243 -2.59 -23.60 7.21
CA ASP A 243 -1.93 -23.17 8.44
C ASP A 243 -1.70 -21.65 8.52
N ILE A 244 -1.91 -20.91 7.47
CA ILE A 244 -1.99 -19.44 7.51
C ILE A 244 -3.34 -19.05 8.10
N LYS A 245 -3.32 -18.21 9.14
CA LYS A 245 -4.51 -17.81 9.91
C LYS A 245 -5.07 -16.45 9.50
N LYS A 246 -4.29 -15.67 8.77
CA LYS A 246 -4.68 -14.39 8.19
C LYS A 246 -3.92 -14.18 6.88
N VAL A 247 -4.63 -13.60 5.89
CA VAL A 247 -4.00 -13.01 4.70
C VAL A 247 -4.21 -11.51 4.72
N SER A 248 -3.13 -10.75 4.52
CA SER A 248 -3.16 -9.32 4.25
C SER A 248 -2.73 -9.08 2.81
N PHE A 249 -3.64 -8.56 2.00
CA PHE A 249 -3.44 -8.36 0.58
C PHE A 249 -3.64 -6.90 0.20
N THR A 250 -2.73 -6.37 -0.60
CA THR A 250 -2.89 -5.10 -1.30
C THR A 250 -2.65 -5.33 -2.79
N GLY A 251 -3.60 -4.90 -3.63
CA GLY A 251 -3.51 -5.08 -5.08
C GLY A 251 -4.82 -4.81 -5.81
N SER A 252 -5.04 -5.46 -6.96
CA SER A 252 -6.25 -5.24 -7.75
C SER A 252 -7.48 -5.90 -7.14
N THR A 253 -8.65 -5.30 -7.37
CA THR A 253 -9.95 -5.84 -6.93
C THR A 253 -10.19 -7.27 -7.42
N ALA A 254 -9.86 -7.56 -8.68
CA ALA A 254 -10.04 -8.89 -9.26
C ALA A 254 -9.19 -9.96 -8.55
N VAL A 255 -7.96 -9.62 -8.15
CA VAL A 255 -7.11 -10.54 -7.36
C VAL A 255 -7.62 -10.64 -5.94
N GLY A 256 -8.08 -9.54 -5.33
CA GLY A 256 -8.71 -9.56 -4.00
C GLY A 256 -9.87 -10.54 -3.90
N GLN A 257 -10.72 -10.61 -4.92
CA GLN A 257 -11.81 -11.59 -5.00
C GLN A 257 -11.30 -13.05 -4.96
N LYS A 258 -10.25 -13.35 -5.74
CA LYS A 258 -9.61 -14.68 -5.73
C LYS A 258 -8.99 -15.03 -4.36
N ILE A 259 -8.42 -14.04 -3.67
CA ILE A 259 -7.88 -14.22 -2.30
C ILE A 259 -9.01 -14.61 -1.33
N VAL A 260 -10.17 -13.95 -1.43
CA VAL A 260 -11.35 -14.28 -0.59
C VAL A 260 -11.82 -15.70 -0.85
N GLU A 261 -11.97 -16.09 -2.12
CA GLU A 261 -12.35 -17.45 -2.51
C GLU A 261 -11.36 -18.48 -1.93
N ALA A 262 -10.06 -18.26 -2.06
CA ALA A 262 -9.04 -19.15 -1.53
C ALA A 262 -9.07 -19.25 0.01
N ALA A 263 -9.47 -18.18 0.70
CA ALA A 263 -9.54 -18.12 2.16
C ALA A 263 -10.70 -18.94 2.76
N LEU A 264 -11.70 -19.31 1.97
CA LEU A 264 -12.86 -20.09 2.44
C LEU A 264 -12.45 -21.45 3.01
N GLY A 265 -11.38 -22.06 2.50
CA GLY A 265 -10.97 -23.43 2.87
C GLY A 265 -10.70 -23.65 4.36
N ASN A 266 -10.27 -22.61 5.10
CA ASN A 266 -10.03 -22.68 6.55
C ASN A 266 -10.59 -21.49 7.33
N LEU A 267 -11.42 -20.67 6.70
CA LEU A 267 -12.07 -19.47 7.29
C LEU A 267 -11.04 -18.48 7.89
N LYS A 268 -9.89 -18.35 7.26
CA LYS A 268 -8.83 -17.42 7.72
C LYS A 268 -9.30 -15.97 7.61
N LYS A 269 -8.80 -15.11 8.47
CA LYS A 269 -9.04 -13.67 8.36
C LYS A 269 -8.41 -13.11 7.09
N VAL A 270 -9.10 -12.18 6.44
CA VAL A 270 -8.60 -11.48 5.25
C VAL A 270 -8.74 -9.98 5.47
N SER A 271 -7.69 -9.22 5.19
CA SER A 271 -7.74 -7.77 5.01
C SER A 271 -7.37 -7.46 3.56
N LEU A 272 -8.15 -6.61 2.93
CA LEU A 272 -8.01 -6.25 1.52
C LEU A 272 -7.89 -4.74 1.37
N GLU A 273 -6.78 -4.29 0.79
CA GLU A 273 -6.58 -2.93 0.31
C GLU A 273 -6.50 -2.98 -1.21
N LEU A 274 -7.53 -2.46 -1.87
CA LEU A 274 -7.73 -2.64 -3.30
C LEU A 274 -7.72 -1.30 -4.04
N GLY A 275 -8.15 -1.31 -5.30
CA GLY A 275 -8.15 -0.15 -6.16
C GLY A 275 -9.02 1.00 -5.69
N GLY A 276 -8.83 2.17 -6.28
CA GLY A 276 -9.60 3.38 -6.01
C GLY A 276 -9.87 4.23 -7.25
N LYS A 277 -10.83 5.12 -7.13
CA LYS A 277 -11.15 6.18 -8.11
C LYS A 277 -11.63 7.41 -7.36
N SER A 278 -10.71 7.98 -6.60
CA SER A 278 -11.01 8.98 -5.56
C SER A 278 -11.52 10.31 -6.16
N PRO A 279 -12.62 10.87 -5.62
CA PRO A 279 -13.08 12.20 -6.02
C PRO A 279 -12.28 13.29 -5.31
N VAL A 280 -12.03 14.38 -6.03
CA VAL A 280 -11.52 15.67 -5.52
C VAL A 280 -12.60 16.71 -5.82
N VAL A 281 -13.27 17.24 -4.82
CA VAL A 281 -14.39 18.19 -4.97
C VAL A 281 -13.94 19.59 -4.56
N VAL A 282 -14.05 20.55 -5.49
CA VAL A 282 -13.52 21.92 -5.35
C VAL A 282 -14.66 22.92 -5.43
N PHE A 283 -14.94 23.62 -4.33
CA PHE A 283 -15.95 24.65 -4.23
C PHE A 283 -15.43 26.02 -4.70
N PRO A 284 -16.32 26.98 -5.06
CA PRO A 284 -15.92 28.23 -5.71
C PRO A 284 -15.08 29.16 -4.82
N ASP A 285 -15.16 29.01 -3.50
CA ASP A 285 -14.41 29.79 -2.51
C ASP A 285 -13.01 29.22 -2.20
N ALA A 286 -12.64 28.07 -2.80
CA ALA A 286 -11.38 27.41 -2.55
C ALA A 286 -10.17 28.26 -2.98
N ASP A 287 -9.03 28.05 -2.34
CA ASP A 287 -7.77 28.64 -2.76
C ASP A 287 -7.26 27.93 -4.02
N ILE A 288 -7.27 28.64 -5.14
CA ILE A 288 -6.96 28.07 -6.46
C ILE A 288 -5.52 27.59 -6.58
N GLU A 289 -4.57 28.27 -5.94
CA GLU A 289 -3.16 27.85 -5.95
C GLU A 289 -2.99 26.53 -5.15
N ALA A 290 -3.56 26.46 -3.97
CA ALA A 290 -3.57 25.27 -3.14
C ALA A 290 -4.30 24.10 -3.85
N VAL A 291 -5.43 24.34 -4.49
CA VAL A 291 -6.16 23.36 -5.29
C VAL A 291 -5.32 22.85 -6.46
N THR A 292 -4.65 23.75 -7.19
CA THR A 292 -3.80 23.39 -8.32
C THR A 292 -2.71 22.39 -7.90
N MET A 293 -1.94 22.75 -6.86
CA MET A 293 -0.88 21.88 -6.35
C MET A 293 -1.43 20.60 -5.72
N GLY A 294 -2.59 20.69 -5.06
CA GLY A 294 -3.29 19.56 -4.50
C GLY A 294 -3.78 18.56 -5.56
N ALA A 295 -4.32 19.03 -6.66
CA ALA A 295 -4.76 18.19 -7.79
C ALA A 295 -3.57 17.51 -8.50
N ILE A 296 -2.47 18.25 -8.73
CA ILE A 296 -1.22 17.70 -9.27
C ILE A 296 -0.71 16.55 -8.37
N ARG A 297 -0.63 16.82 -7.06
CA ARG A 297 -0.17 15.79 -6.10
C ARG A 297 -1.14 14.62 -6.03
N ALA A 298 -2.44 14.87 -6.01
CA ALA A 298 -3.45 13.83 -5.96
C ALA A 298 -3.41 12.89 -7.16
N ALA A 299 -3.19 13.43 -8.37
CA ALA A 299 -3.27 12.66 -9.61
C ALA A 299 -1.93 12.03 -10.04
N PHE A 300 -0.78 12.69 -9.74
CA PHE A 300 0.51 12.32 -10.34
C PHE A 300 1.54 11.82 -9.33
N PHE A 301 1.26 11.88 -8.03
CA PHE A 301 2.10 11.23 -7.02
C PHE A 301 2.28 9.74 -7.35
N LEU A 302 3.51 9.22 -7.22
CA LEU A 302 3.88 7.87 -7.66
C LEU A 302 3.52 7.58 -9.13
N GLN A 303 3.67 8.55 -10.03
CA GLN A 303 3.32 8.46 -11.45
C GLN A 303 1.82 8.13 -11.68
N GLY A 304 0.95 8.50 -10.74
CA GLY A 304 -0.45 8.10 -10.73
C GLY A 304 -0.68 6.60 -10.46
N GLN A 305 0.36 5.86 -10.16
CA GLN A 305 0.33 4.43 -9.79
C GLN A 305 0.02 4.28 -8.28
N ASN A 306 -1.05 4.92 -7.84
CA ASN A 306 -1.45 5.04 -6.45
C ASN A 306 -2.94 4.72 -6.31
N CYS A 307 -3.28 3.81 -5.41
CA CYS A 307 -4.67 3.44 -5.13
C CYS A 307 -5.52 4.62 -4.61
N MET A 308 -4.89 5.56 -3.89
CA MET A 308 -5.55 6.77 -3.39
C MET A 308 -5.65 7.90 -4.42
N ALA A 309 -5.12 7.72 -5.63
CA ALA A 309 -5.03 8.81 -6.60
C ALA A 309 -6.38 9.52 -6.81
N GLY A 310 -6.39 10.84 -6.63
CA GLY A 310 -7.55 11.71 -6.85
C GLY A 310 -7.74 12.01 -8.34
N THR A 311 -8.14 11.02 -9.10
CA THR A 311 -8.18 11.07 -10.56
C THR A 311 -9.53 11.49 -11.14
N ARG A 312 -10.51 11.81 -10.27
CA ARG A 312 -11.77 12.48 -10.65
C ARG A 312 -11.84 13.85 -9.99
N LEU A 313 -11.57 14.90 -10.75
CA LEU A 313 -11.57 16.29 -10.28
C LEU A 313 -12.90 16.95 -10.62
N PHE A 314 -13.71 17.22 -9.60
CA PHE A 314 -14.98 17.96 -9.70
C PHE A 314 -14.71 19.39 -9.28
N VAL A 315 -14.90 20.36 -10.17
CA VAL A 315 -14.65 21.78 -9.90
C VAL A 315 -15.91 22.58 -10.14
N HIS A 316 -16.24 23.51 -9.22
CA HIS A 316 -17.37 24.41 -9.43
C HIS A 316 -17.18 25.22 -10.72
N GLN A 317 -18.27 25.37 -11.49
CA GLN A 317 -18.27 26.01 -12.82
C GLN A 317 -17.61 27.39 -12.84
N ASP A 318 -17.78 28.20 -11.79
CA ASP A 318 -17.28 29.58 -11.71
C ASP A 318 -15.73 29.67 -11.71
N ILE A 319 -15.05 28.63 -11.32
CA ILE A 319 -13.58 28.58 -11.25
C ILE A 319 -12.99 27.46 -12.11
N PHE A 320 -13.82 26.69 -12.82
CA PHE A 320 -13.42 25.51 -13.56
C PHE A 320 -12.29 25.80 -14.54
N ASP A 321 -12.50 26.76 -15.47
CA ASP A 321 -11.51 27.06 -16.52
C ASP A 321 -10.17 27.50 -15.93
N GLN A 322 -10.19 28.30 -14.86
CA GLN A 322 -8.98 28.76 -14.21
C GLN A 322 -8.20 27.61 -13.56
N VAL A 323 -8.91 26.72 -12.84
CA VAL A 323 -8.28 25.56 -12.21
C VAL A 323 -7.69 24.62 -13.27
N ILE A 324 -8.45 24.34 -14.35
CA ILE A 324 -8.00 23.45 -15.42
C ILE A 324 -6.77 24.02 -16.15
N GLN A 325 -6.76 25.30 -16.46
CA GLN A 325 -5.59 25.95 -17.08
C GLN A 325 -4.36 25.91 -16.19
N ASN A 326 -4.52 26.17 -14.89
CA ASN A 326 -3.43 26.11 -13.93
C ASN A 326 -2.87 24.67 -13.78
N VAL A 327 -3.75 23.68 -13.61
CA VAL A 327 -3.34 22.27 -13.50
C VAL A 327 -2.62 21.81 -14.76
N ALA A 328 -3.16 22.14 -15.95
CA ALA A 328 -2.52 21.81 -17.23
C ALA A 328 -1.16 22.49 -17.38
N GLY A 329 -1.05 23.76 -16.97
CA GLY A 329 0.19 24.52 -17.01
C GLY A 329 1.29 23.89 -16.15
N VAL A 330 0.97 23.50 -14.90
CA VAL A 330 1.92 22.80 -14.01
C VAL A 330 2.25 21.42 -14.54
N ALA A 331 1.26 20.63 -14.94
CA ALA A 331 1.44 19.28 -15.46
C ALA A 331 2.38 19.25 -16.68
N SER A 332 2.20 20.17 -17.61
CA SER A 332 3.01 20.27 -18.83
C SER A 332 4.46 20.70 -18.58
N GLN A 333 4.76 21.27 -17.42
CA GLN A 333 6.11 21.70 -17.05
C GLN A 333 6.84 20.69 -16.15
N MET A 334 6.17 19.61 -15.73
CA MET A 334 6.82 18.59 -14.90
C MET A 334 7.99 17.96 -15.63
N LYS A 335 9.15 17.89 -14.97
CA LYS A 335 10.34 17.22 -15.50
C LYS A 335 10.16 15.71 -15.38
N ILE A 336 10.06 15.06 -16.54
CA ILE A 336 9.92 13.60 -16.64
C ILE A 336 11.30 13.02 -16.89
N GLY A 337 11.76 12.10 -16.03
CA GLY A 337 13.11 11.55 -16.13
C GLY A 337 13.35 10.32 -15.26
N PRO A 338 14.55 9.70 -15.39
CA PRO A 338 14.97 8.63 -14.49
C PRO A 338 14.93 9.08 -13.04
N GLY A 339 14.52 8.20 -12.13
CA GLY A 339 14.39 8.55 -10.72
C GLY A 339 15.72 8.93 -10.04
N LEU A 340 16.84 8.43 -10.54
CA LEU A 340 18.19 8.80 -10.06
C LEU A 340 18.61 10.21 -10.47
N ASP A 341 17.96 10.84 -11.45
CA ASP A 341 18.18 12.25 -11.76
C ASP A 341 17.45 13.12 -10.73
N PRO A 342 18.15 13.90 -9.89
CA PRO A 342 17.55 14.70 -8.83
C PRO A 342 16.60 15.79 -9.35
N SER A 343 16.64 16.11 -10.65
CA SER A 343 15.71 17.06 -11.27
C SER A 343 14.39 16.42 -11.69
N SER A 344 14.27 15.09 -11.70
CA SER A 344 13.07 14.37 -12.10
C SER A 344 11.95 14.55 -11.08
N GLN A 345 10.78 14.96 -11.56
CA GLN A 345 9.55 15.12 -10.77
C GLN A 345 8.55 13.97 -11.02
N LEU A 346 8.66 13.35 -12.20
CA LEU A 346 7.85 12.21 -12.59
C LEU A 346 8.76 11.14 -13.20
N GLY A 347 8.73 9.95 -12.65
CA GLY A 347 9.46 8.78 -13.14
C GLY A 347 8.72 8.05 -14.28
N PRO A 348 9.26 6.89 -14.71
CA PRO A 348 8.58 6.00 -15.65
C PRO A 348 7.42 5.25 -14.98
N LEU A 349 6.51 4.69 -15.78
CA LEU A 349 5.62 3.62 -15.32
C LEU A 349 6.44 2.36 -15.06
N ILE A 350 5.87 1.43 -14.28
CA ILE A 350 6.59 0.24 -13.83
C ILE A 350 7.01 -0.72 -14.96
N SER A 351 6.24 -0.80 -16.03
CA SER A 351 6.49 -1.76 -17.12
C SER A 351 5.90 -1.32 -18.45
N ALA A 352 6.31 -1.99 -19.53
CA ALA A 352 5.72 -1.83 -20.86
C ALA A 352 4.21 -2.16 -20.87
N ASP A 353 3.81 -3.20 -20.15
CA ASP A 353 2.41 -3.62 -20.05
C ASP A 353 1.56 -2.55 -19.36
N GLN A 354 2.07 -1.98 -18.25
CA GLN A 354 1.38 -0.92 -17.56
C GLN A 354 1.28 0.34 -18.43
N ARG A 355 2.34 0.71 -19.14
CA ARG A 355 2.32 1.82 -20.10
C ARG A 355 1.27 1.58 -21.20
N SER A 356 1.26 0.40 -21.78
CA SER A 356 0.28 0.02 -22.82
C SER A 356 -1.15 0.07 -22.28
N ARG A 357 -1.37 -0.41 -21.06
CA ARG A 357 -2.65 -0.31 -20.37
C ARG A 357 -3.09 1.14 -20.21
N VAL A 358 -2.23 2.02 -19.70
CA VAL A 358 -2.56 3.44 -19.49
C VAL A 358 -2.83 4.13 -20.82
N MET A 359 -2.02 3.87 -21.85
CA MET A 359 -2.24 4.40 -23.19
C MET A 359 -3.57 3.94 -23.81
N SER A 360 -4.02 2.72 -23.50
CA SER A 360 -5.36 2.25 -23.93
C SER A 360 -6.50 3.04 -23.29
N TYR A 361 -6.34 3.51 -22.07
CA TYR A 361 -7.31 4.43 -21.43
C TYR A 361 -7.24 5.82 -22.03
N VAL A 362 -6.06 6.34 -22.35
CA VAL A 362 -5.91 7.62 -23.07
C VAL A 362 -6.64 7.57 -24.40
N GLN A 363 -6.49 6.49 -25.16
CA GLN A 363 -7.18 6.29 -26.42
C GLN A 363 -8.70 6.18 -26.23
N ALA A 364 -9.15 5.38 -25.25
CA ALA A 364 -10.58 5.26 -24.92
C ALA A 364 -11.20 6.63 -24.56
N GLY A 365 -10.50 7.46 -23.78
CA GLY A 365 -10.98 8.80 -23.47
C GLY A 365 -11.20 9.66 -24.73
N LYS A 366 -10.26 9.63 -25.67
CA LYS A 366 -10.39 10.33 -26.97
C LYS A 366 -11.55 9.76 -27.79
N ASP A 367 -11.68 8.45 -27.88
CA ASP A 367 -12.73 7.78 -28.67
C ASP A 367 -14.13 8.02 -28.09
N GLU A 368 -14.25 8.16 -26.78
CA GLU A 368 -15.50 8.45 -26.07
C GLU A 368 -15.81 9.96 -25.99
N GLY A 369 -15.00 10.79 -26.65
CA GLY A 369 -15.26 12.22 -26.82
C GLY A 369 -14.80 13.12 -25.69
N ALA A 370 -13.93 12.64 -24.80
CA ALA A 370 -13.30 13.50 -23.82
C ALA A 370 -12.28 14.43 -24.48
N GLU A 371 -12.27 15.70 -24.07
CA GLU A 371 -11.31 16.68 -24.55
C GLU A 371 -9.98 16.51 -23.84
N LEU A 372 -8.90 16.29 -24.62
CA LEU A 372 -7.54 16.22 -24.11
C LEU A 372 -6.97 17.64 -23.96
N ILE A 373 -6.71 18.06 -22.72
CA ILE A 373 -6.19 19.41 -22.42
C ILE A 373 -4.65 19.44 -22.48
N CYS A 374 -4.00 18.41 -21.94
CA CYS A 374 -2.54 18.28 -22.02
C CYS A 374 -2.10 16.80 -21.90
N GLY A 375 -0.88 16.51 -22.35
CA GLY A 375 -0.28 15.20 -22.28
C GLY A 375 -0.85 14.20 -23.31
N GLY A 376 -1.02 12.96 -22.88
CA GLY A 376 -1.62 11.90 -23.70
C GLY A 376 -0.65 11.16 -24.61
N ASN A 377 0.67 11.35 -24.45
CA ASN A 377 1.68 10.70 -25.25
C ASN A 377 2.65 9.89 -24.38
N GLN A 378 3.16 8.82 -24.94
CA GLN A 378 4.41 8.22 -24.45
C GLN A 378 5.61 9.03 -24.97
N LEU A 379 6.68 9.07 -24.20
CA LEU A 379 7.91 9.76 -24.66
C LEU A 379 8.68 8.89 -25.65
N ASP A 380 9.19 9.52 -26.72
CA ASP A 380 10.04 8.84 -27.73
C ASP A 380 11.49 8.71 -27.20
N ARG A 381 11.64 7.86 -26.20
CA ARG A 381 12.94 7.48 -25.61
C ARG A 381 12.84 6.14 -24.89
N LYS A 382 14.00 5.53 -24.56
CA LYS A 382 14.05 4.36 -23.69
C LYS A 382 13.40 4.64 -22.33
N GLY A 383 12.79 3.61 -21.75
CA GLY A 383 12.04 3.65 -20.51
C GLY A 383 10.54 3.81 -20.73
N PHE A 384 9.78 3.46 -19.71
CA PHE A 384 8.31 3.42 -19.80
C PHE A 384 7.66 4.77 -19.47
N PHE A 385 8.25 5.84 -19.96
CA PHE A 385 7.82 7.21 -19.68
C PHE A 385 6.57 7.62 -20.47
N MET A 386 5.69 8.39 -19.81
CA MET A 386 4.56 9.06 -20.45
C MET A 386 4.31 10.43 -19.82
N GLU A 387 3.61 11.27 -20.55
CA GLU A 387 3.23 12.61 -20.09
C GLU A 387 2.10 12.56 -19.06
N PRO A 388 2.12 13.46 -18.03
CA PRO A 388 0.95 13.71 -17.20
C PRO A 388 -0.19 14.19 -18.11
N THR A 389 -1.35 13.57 -17.95
CA THR A 389 -2.46 13.69 -18.90
C THR A 389 -3.70 14.23 -18.20
N LEU A 390 -4.34 15.24 -18.79
CA LEU A 390 -5.58 15.82 -18.29
C LEU A 390 -6.65 15.77 -19.36
N PHE A 391 -7.79 15.17 -19.03
CA PHE A 391 -9.01 15.17 -19.82
C PHE A 391 -10.13 15.95 -19.13
N THR A 392 -11.05 16.50 -19.94
CA THR A 392 -12.27 17.20 -19.50
C THR A 392 -13.40 17.04 -20.51
N HIS A 393 -14.52 17.74 -20.28
CA HIS A 393 -15.67 17.88 -21.19
C HIS A 393 -16.20 16.56 -21.77
N ALA A 394 -16.39 15.55 -20.92
CA ALA A 394 -17.06 14.32 -21.28
C ALA A 394 -18.13 13.95 -20.25
N HIS A 395 -19.03 13.05 -20.62
CA HIS A 395 -20.00 12.48 -19.70
C HIS A 395 -19.30 11.60 -18.66
N GLN A 396 -19.84 11.52 -17.43
CA GLN A 396 -19.25 10.73 -16.35
C GLN A 396 -19.19 9.21 -16.62
N ASP A 397 -19.97 8.73 -17.60
CA ASP A 397 -19.99 7.32 -17.95
C ASP A 397 -18.82 6.87 -18.85
N VAL A 398 -17.95 7.83 -19.27
CA VAL A 398 -16.73 7.47 -20.01
C VAL A 398 -15.81 6.60 -19.17
N LYS A 399 -15.12 5.70 -19.83
CA LYS A 399 -14.26 4.69 -19.18
C LYS A 399 -13.21 5.32 -18.26
N ILE A 400 -12.58 6.42 -18.69
CA ILE A 400 -11.56 7.14 -17.91
C ILE A 400 -12.10 7.78 -16.62
N ALA A 401 -13.42 8.04 -16.52
CA ALA A 401 -14.04 8.56 -15.30
C ALA A 401 -14.44 7.45 -14.32
N ARG A 402 -14.72 6.23 -14.81
CA ARG A 402 -15.26 5.13 -13.99
C ARG A 402 -14.21 4.16 -13.50
N GLU A 403 -13.23 3.83 -14.34
CA GLU A 403 -12.26 2.77 -14.06
C GLU A 403 -10.95 3.29 -13.47
N GLU A 404 -10.30 2.50 -12.65
CA GLU A 404 -8.96 2.76 -12.15
C GLU A 404 -7.94 2.59 -13.27
N ILE A 405 -7.27 3.68 -13.65
CA ILE A 405 -6.27 3.69 -14.72
C ILE A 405 -4.91 3.21 -14.20
N PHE A 406 -4.56 3.65 -12.98
CA PHE A 406 -3.30 3.39 -12.31
C PHE A 406 -2.09 3.93 -13.10
N GLY A 407 -2.20 5.19 -13.48
CA GLY A 407 -1.20 5.95 -14.24
C GLY A 407 -1.50 7.44 -14.21
N PRO A 408 -0.65 8.29 -14.78
CA PRO A 408 -0.74 9.75 -14.64
C PRO A 408 -1.83 10.36 -15.56
N VAL A 409 -3.09 9.98 -15.31
CA VAL A 409 -4.25 10.44 -16.08
C VAL A 409 -5.31 10.97 -15.12
N LEU A 410 -5.61 12.25 -15.24
CA LEU A 410 -6.64 12.99 -14.50
C LEU A 410 -7.83 13.28 -15.40
N PHE A 411 -9.04 13.04 -14.90
CA PHE A 411 -10.28 13.46 -15.54
C PHE A 411 -10.97 14.53 -14.69
N ALA A 412 -11.27 15.67 -15.30
CA ALA A 412 -11.93 16.80 -14.65
C ALA A 412 -13.30 17.10 -15.26
N GLN A 413 -14.25 17.51 -14.41
CA GLN A 413 -15.57 17.89 -14.83
C GLN A 413 -16.12 19.03 -13.99
N PRO A 414 -16.90 19.95 -14.58
CA PRO A 414 -17.57 21.00 -13.83
C PRO A 414 -18.80 20.46 -13.09
N PHE A 415 -19.15 21.13 -11.98
CA PHE A 415 -20.47 21.05 -11.38
C PHE A 415 -21.02 22.46 -11.14
N GLY A 416 -22.33 22.59 -11.12
CA GLY A 416 -23.02 23.87 -10.90
C GLY A 416 -23.52 24.04 -9.49
N ASP A 417 -24.32 25.11 -9.26
CA ASP A 417 -25.01 25.33 -8.00
C ASP A 417 -26.00 24.19 -7.74
N SER A 418 -25.69 23.35 -6.80
CA SER A 418 -26.48 22.20 -6.35
C SER A 418 -26.34 22.02 -4.85
N ASP A 419 -27.29 21.33 -4.23
CA ASP A 419 -27.12 20.94 -2.85
C ASP A 419 -25.97 19.93 -2.68
N LEU A 420 -25.41 19.83 -1.49
CA LEU A 420 -24.24 19.00 -1.21
C LEU A 420 -24.54 17.50 -1.41
N GLU A 421 -25.78 17.08 -1.18
CA GLU A 421 -26.25 15.71 -1.38
C GLU A 421 -26.19 15.32 -2.87
N THR A 422 -26.58 16.20 -3.76
CA THR A 422 -26.50 16.00 -5.22
C THR A 422 -25.03 15.92 -5.68
N ILE A 423 -24.18 16.84 -5.21
CA ILE A 423 -22.74 16.83 -5.55
C ILE A 423 -22.08 15.53 -5.01
N ALA A 424 -22.42 15.13 -3.79
CA ALA A 424 -21.92 13.89 -3.20
C ALA A 424 -22.39 12.66 -3.95
N ALA A 425 -23.64 12.63 -4.41
CA ALA A 425 -24.18 11.53 -5.21
C ALA A 425 -23.36 11.33 -6.50
N GLU A 426 -22.97 12.42 -7.17
CA GLU A 426 -22.09 12.36 -8.34
C GLU A 426 -20.66 11.90 -7.99
N ALA A 427 -20.08 12.40 -6.90
CA ALA A 427 -18.78 11.98 -6.42
C ALA A 427 -18.76 10.48 -6.03
N ASN A 428 -19.88 9.97 -5.51
CA ASN A 428 -20.04 8.58 -5.08
C ASN A 428 -20.40 7.60 -6.22
N LYS A 429 -20.64 8.07 -7.45
CA LYS A 429 -20.85 7.22 -8.63
C LYS A 429 -19.58 6.48 -9.03
N SER A 430 -19.19 5.54 -8.19
CA SER A 430 -18.05 4.65 -8.39
C SER A 430 -18.26 3.37 -7.60
N ILE A 431 -17.75 2.26 -8.13
CA ILE A 431 -17.68 1.01 -7.39
C ILE A 431 -16.63 1.07 -6.27
N TYR A 432 -15.76 2.06 -6.28
CA TYR A 432 -14.68 2.28 -5.33
C TYR A 432 -15.09 3.24 -4.21
N GLY A 433 -14.37 3.17 -3.10
CA GLY A 433 -14.55 4.07 -1.97
C GLY A 433 -13.31 4.04 -1.05
N LEU A 434 -12.11 4.33 -1.61
CA LEU A 434 -10.88 4.32 -0.83
C LEU A 434 -10.60 5.68 -0.19
N SER A 435 -10.41 6.72 -1.01
CA SER A 435 -10.10 8.06 -0.56
C SER A 435 -10.98 9.12 -1.25
N GLY A 436 -10.94 10.33 -0.73
CA GLY A 436 -11.58 11.50 -1.32
C GLY A 436 -11.05 12.79 -0.69
N SER A 437 -11.30 13.93 -1.36
CA SER A 437 -10.97 15.23 -0.77
C SER A 437 -11.94 16.33 -1.16
N VAL A 438 -12.04 17.33 -0.29
CA VAL A 438 -12.91 18.51 -0.42
C VAL A 438 -12.08 19.75 -0.23
N TRP A 439 -12.26 20.74 -1.12
CA TRP A 439 -11.51 21.99 -1.10
C TRP A 439 -12.47 23.18 -1.02
N THR A 440 -12.42 23.92 0.08
CA THR A 440 -13.27 25.06 0.39
C THR A 440 -12.68 25.85 1.57
N LYS A 441 -12.98 27.14 1.66
CA LYS A 441 -12.70 27.95 2.85
C LYS A 441 -13.80 27.87 3.89
N ASP A 442 -15.02 27.43 3.51
CA ASP A 442 -16.11 27.20 4.43
C ASP A 442 -15.98 25.83 5.11
N ILE A 443 -15.56 25.82 6.35
CA ILE A 443 -15.36 24.58 7.12
C ILE A 443 -16.66 23.79 7.33
N ALA A 444 -17.82 24.45 7.38
CA ALA A 444 -19.11 23.77 7.53
C ALA A 444 -19.46 22.98 6.27
N VAL A 445 -19.25 23.59 5.10
CA VAL A 445 -19.37 22.92 3.79
C VAL A 445 -18.36 21.78 3.69
N GLY A 446 -17.11 22.02 4.05
CA GLY A 446 -16.05 21.02 4.01
C GLY A 446 -16.36 19.77 4.83
N LEU A 447 -16.76 19.95 6.10
CA LEU A 447 -17.11 18.84 7.01
C LEU A 447 -18.40 18.12 6.57
N LYS A 448 -19.43 18.86 6.16
CA LYS A 448 -20.67 18.24 5.66
C LYS A 448 -20.41 17.43 4.40
N MET A 449 -19.68 17.99 3.42
CA MET A 449 -19.35 17.28 2.19
C MET A 449 -18.48 16.04 2.46
N ALA A 450 -17.48 16.14 3.35
CA ALA A 450 -16.67 15.01 3.77
C ALA A 450 -17.51 13.89 4.38
N SER A 451 -18.57 14.21 5.13
CA SER A 451 -19.48 13.20 5.69
C SER A 451 -20.37 12.51 4.67
N LEU A 452 -20.56 13.10 3.49
CA LEU A 452 -21.40 12.58 2.40
C LEU A 452 -20.59 11.73 1.40
N ILE A 453 -19.28 11.91 1.32
CA ILE A 453 -18.42 11.10 0.44
C ILE A 453 -18.24 9.70 1.04
N ASP A 454 -18.69 8.67 0.33
CA ASP A 454 -18.62 7.26 0.76
C ASP A 454 -17.24 6.67 0.43
N SER A 455 -16.24 7.06 1.21
CA SER A 455 -14.86 6.56 1.15
C SER A 455 -14.33 6.28 2.55
N GLY A 456 -13.33 5.40 2.65
CA GLY A 456 -12.72 5.07 3.94
C GLY A 456 -11.90 6.21 4.55
N GLN A 457 -11.38 7.11 3.69
CA GLN A 457 -10.65 8.31 4.12
C GLN A 457 -11.13 9.51 3.29
N VAL A 458 -11.45 10.63 3.96
CA VAL A 458 -11.76 11.90 3.30
C VAL A 458 -10.98 13.02 3.97
N SER A 459 -10.33 13.84 3.16
CA SER A 459 -9.52 14.98 3.61
C SER A 459 -10.17 16.30 3.23
N VAL A 460 -9.96 17.37 4.02
CA VAL A 460 -10.40 18.72 3.69
C VAL A 460 -9.18 19.62 3.50
N ASN A 461 -9.12 20.32 2.37
CA ASN A 461 -8.01 21.20 1.94
C ASN A 461 -6.64 20.49 1.85
N CYS A 462 -6.66 19.19 1.67
CA CYS A 462 -5.52 18.34 1.30
C CYS A 462 -6.05 17.08 0.61
N HIS A 463 -5.17 16.23 0.09
CA HIS A 463 -5.56 14.94 -0.46
C HIS A 463 -4.67 13.84 0.12
N ALA A 464 -5.27 12.71 0.49
CA ALA A 464 -4.55 11.55 0.99
C ALA A 464 -3.57 11.88 2.13
N ALA A 465 -4.09 12.53 3.19
CA ALA A 465 -3.31 12.76 4.41
C ALA A 465 -3.07 11.40 5.10
N VAL A 466 -1.84 10.90 5.01
CA VAL A 466 -1.44 9.61 5.59
C VAL A 466 -0.52 9.84 6.78
N ASP A 467 -0.83 9.17 7.88
CA ASP A 467 -0.03 9.13 9.10
C ASP A 467 -0.22 7.75 9.73
N PRO A 468 0.81 7.15 10.35
CA PRO A 468 0.69 5.84 10.98
C PRO A 468 -0.45 5.71 11.99
N ALA A 469 -0.90 6.80 12.60
CA ALA A 469 -1.99 6.83 13.58
C ALA A 469 -3.39 6.99 12.97
N ILE A 470 -3.50 7.32 11.66
CA ILE A 470 -4.78 7.53 10.98
C ILE A 470 -5.24 6.22 10.37
N PRO A 471 -6.39 5.62 10.76
CA PRO A 471 -6.90 4.40 10.14
C PRO A 471 -7.07 4.56 8.63
N PHE A 472 -6.60 3.59 7.87
CA PHE A 472 -6.66 3.54 6.42
C PHE A 472 -7.37 2.28 5.93
N GLY A 473 -8.16 2.42 4.87
CA GLY A 473 -8.81 1.29 4.21
C GLY A 473 -10.05 1.71 3.44
N GLY A 474 -10.45 0.87 2.50
CA GLY A 474 -11.54 1.14 1.58
C GLY A 474 -12.92 0.71 2.07
N ASN A 475 -13.93 1.31 1.45
CA ASN A 475 -15.32 0.85 1.43
C ASN A 475 -15.62 0.24 0.04
N LYS A 476 -16.80 -0.34 -0.16
CA LYS A 476 -17.23 -0.91 -1.46
C LYS A 476 -16.19 -1.91 -2.02
N MET A 477 -15.86 -1.76 -3.31
CA MET A 477 -14.89 -2.60 -4.01
C MET A 477 -13.42 -2.20 -3.78
N SER A 478 -13.18 -1.20 -2.94
CA SER A 478 -11.83 -0.84 -2.49
C SER A 478 -11.33 -1.71 -1.34
N GLY A 479 -12.15 -2.62 -0.83
CA GLY A 479 -11.74 -3.64 0.12
C GLY A 479 -12.45 -3.58 1.46
N TRP A 480 -11.91 -4.33 2.42
CA TRP A 480 -12.39 -4.37 3.79
C TRP A 480 -11.27 -4.61 4.80
N GLY A 481 -11.53 -4.28 6.04
CA GLY A 481 -10.54 -4.17 7.09
C GLY A 481 -10.00 -2.76 7.17
N ARG A 482 -9.04 -2.58 8.04
CA ARG A 482 -8.28 -1.32 8.14
C ARG A 482 -6.82 -1.64 8.36
N GLU A 483 -5.99 -0.80 7.81
CA GLU A 483 -4.56 -0.70 8.10
C GLU A 483 -4.31 0.64 8.81
N PHE A 484 -3.14 0.85 9.38
CA PHE A 484 -2.79 2.00 10.19
C PHE A 484 -3.68 2.15 11.45
N GLY A 485 -3.35 3.10 12.29
CA GLY A 485 -4.05 3.29 13.54
C GLY A 485 -4.01 2.07 14.46
N GLN A 486 -4.80 2.13 15.51
CA GLN A 486 -5.08 0.98 16.36
C GLN A 486 -5.87 -0.10 15.60
N GLU A 487 -6.73 0.33 14.70
CA GLU A 487 -7.58 -0.53 13.88
C GLU A 487 -6.77 -1.51 13.02
N GLY A 488 -5.57 -1.12 12.60
CA GLY A 488 -4.65 -1.97 11.87
C GLY A 488 -4.14 -3.18 12.66
N LEU A 489 -4.20 -3.16 13.99
CA LEU A 489 -3.83 -4.30 14.85
C LEU A 489 -4.94 -5.35 14.95
N GLU A 490 -6.20 -4.93 14.86
CA GLU A 490 -7.36 -5.79 15.11
C GLU A 490 -7.38 -7.07 14.25
N PRO A 491 -7.05 -7.02 12.95
CA PRO A 491 -7.05 -8.22 12.13
C PRO A 491 -5.96 -9.24 12.50
N TYR A 492 -4.90 -8.82 13.20
CA TYR A 492 -3.80 -9.67 13.64
C TYR A 492 -4.03 -10.31 15.02
N LEU A 493 -5.13 -9.95 15.68
CA LEU A 493 -5.47 -10.38 17.02
C LEU A 493 -6.75 -11.22 17.05
N LYS A 494 -6.83 -12.12 18.00
CA LYS A 494 -8.05 -12.83 18.41
C LYS A 494 -8.34 -12.55 19.88
N THR A 495 -9.60 -12.39 20.20
CA THR A 495 -10.05 -12.18 21.59
C THR A 495 -10.43 -13.50 22.24
N LYS A 496 -9.87 -13.78 23.44
CA LYS A 496 -10.25 -14.89 24.28
C LYS A 496 -10.85 -14.38 25.59
N ALA A 497 -12.08 -14.76 25.88
CA ALA A 497 -12.69 -14.52 27.17
C ALA A 497 -12.40 -15.69 28.13
N THR A 498 -12.05 -15.36 29.37
CA THR A 498 -11.83 -16.34 30.44
C THR A 498 -12.63 -15.95 31.66
N THR A 499 -13.42 -16.86 32.18
CA THR A 499 -14.20 -16.66 33.41
C THR A 499 -13.68 -17.61 34.48
N VAL A 500 -13.36 -17.07 35.65
CA VAL A 500 -12.97 -17.82 36.85
C VAL A 500 -14.08 -17.68 37.88
N LEU A 501 -14.58 -18.77 38.41
CA LEU A 501 -15.50 -18.83 39.52
C LEU A 501 -14.72 -19.11 40.79
N PHE A 502 -14.82 -18.24 41.80
CA PHE A 502 -14.13 -18.42 43.07
C PHE A 502 -14.94 -19.23 44.09
N SER A 503 -16.28 -19.27 43.92
CA SER A 503 -17.16 -20.11 44.70
C SER A 503 -18.12 -20.84 43.77
N GLN A 504 -18.32 -22.14 43.96
CA GLN A 504 -19.42 -22.85 43.33
C GLN A 504 -20.69 -22.65 44.14
N PRO A 505 -21.82 -22.32 43.48
CA PRO A 505 -23.09 -22.33 44.20
C PRO A 505 -23.37 -23.72 44.76
N PRO A 506 -23.95 -23.87 45.95
CA PRO A 506 -24.45 -25.15 46.38
C PRO A 506 -25.54 -25.59 45.39
N PHE A 507 -25.39 -26.80 44.83
CA PHE A 507 -26.43 -27.43 44.01
C PHE A 507 -27.72 -27.64 44.77
#